data_3232dd44f08cf383554938ba003ee2ef
#
_entry.id   3232dd44f08cf383554938ba003ee2ef
#
_cell.length_a   1.000
_cell.length_b   1.000
_cell.length_c   1.000
_cell.angle_alpha   90.00
_cell.angle_beta   90.00
_cell.angle_gamma   90.00
#
_symmetry.space_group_name_H-M   'P 1'
#
loop_
_entity.id
_entity.type
_entity.pdbx_description
1 polymer ?
#
loop_
_entity_poly.entity_id
_entity_poly.type
_entity_poly.pdbx_seq_one_letter_code
_entity_poly.pdbx_strand_id
1 'polypeptide(L)'
;ASYDETSALAVKGVESVVAVPNGVAVVADSTWHAHKGLEALAPSFTGGVTQGLDSAKVSAMLRAKLDDIGKVEIEGAGTIDVEYQVPFLMHATLEPMNCTAHVTENSCDVWVPTQNQGRCESAAVEASGLSSDQVNIHTTLSGGGFGRRLNSDYVTQAVTISRAVSKPV
;
A
#
# COMPACT_ATOMS: atom_id res chain seq x y z
N ALA A 1 16.05 2.44 5.25
CA ALA A 1 16.02 3.41 4.16
C ALA A 1 16.85 4.64 4.53
N SER A 2 17.46 5.28 3.54
CA SER A 2 18.09 6.60 3.64
C SER A 2 17.53 7.50 2.56
N TYR A 3 17.47 8.80 2.81
CA TYR A 3 16.98 9.80 1.85
C TYR A 3 17.57 11.18 2.18
N ASP A 4 17.60 12.07 1.18
CA ASP A 4 18.09 13.44 1.31
C ASP A 4 16.92 14.42 1.49
N GLU A 5 16.49 14.59 2.73
CA GLU A 5 15.42 15.52 3.09
C GLU A 5 15.77 16.97 2.75
N THR A 6 17.03 17.37 2.92
CA THR A 6 17.48 18.75 2.66
C THR A 6 17.30 19.11 1.19
N SER A 7 17.70 18.24 0.28
CA SER A 7 17.54 18.44 -1.15
C SER A 7 16.07 18.46 -1.56
N ALA A 8 15.22 17.63 -0.96
CA ALA A 8 13.78 17.64 -1.23
C ALA A 8 13.12 18.98 -0.77
N LEU A 9 13.43 19.44 0.44
CA LEU A 9 12.89 20.69 0.99
C LEU A 9 13.39 21.93 0.24
N ALA A 10 14.51 21.86 -0.48
CA ALA A 10 15.00 22.95 -1.32
C ALA A 10 14.21 23.11 -2.63
N VAL A 11 13.40 22.14 -3.01
CA VAL A 11 12.54 22.21 -4.21
C VAL A 11 11.38 23.16 -3.96
N LYS A 12 11.19 24.12 -4.87
CA LYS A 12 10.10 25.09 -4.78
C LYS A 12 8.75 24.40 -4.66
N GLY A 13 7.95 24.79 -3.68
CA GLY A 13 6.60 24.27 -3.45
C GLY A 13 6.57 23.03 -2.57
N VAL A 14 7.70 22.41 -2.24
CA VAL A 14 7.75 21.34 -1.23
C VAL A 14 7.62 21.96 0.16
N GLU A 15 6.69 21.44 0.96
CA GLU A 15 6.37 21.92 2.29
C GLU A 15 6.95 21.03 3.40
N SER A 16 6.94 19.73 3.21
CA SER A 16 7.47 18.79 4.20
C SER A 16 7.80 17.41 3.62
N VAL A 17 8.62 16.69 4.37
CA VAL A 17 8.93 15.27 4.15
C VAL A 17 8.47 14.49 5.37
N VAL A 18 7.67 13.45 5.16
CA VAL A 18 7.04 12.67 6.24
C VAL A 18 7.39 11.20 6.11
N ALA A 19 7.96 10.62 7.16
CA ALA A 19 8.15 9.17 7.22
C ALA A 19 6.78 8.48 7.35
N VAL A 20 6.54 7.47 6.53
CA VAL A 20 5.33 6.64 6.56
C VAL A 20 5.71 5.16 6.70
N PRO A 21 4.79 4.27 7.10
CA PRO A 21 5.09 2.84 7.12
C PRO A 21 5.63 2.37 5.76
N ASN A 22 6.83 1.77 5.79
CA ASN A 22 7.56 1.25 4.62
C ASN A 22 7.90 2.29 3.54
N GLY A 23 7.95 3.58 3.85
CA GLY A 23 8.23 4.60 2.87
C GLY A 23 8.51 5.99 3.44
N VAL A 24 8.55 6.93 2.53
CA VAL A 24 8.66 8.35 2.82
C VAL A 24 7.78 9.12 1.84
N ALA A 25 7.09 10.14 2.32
CA ALA A 25 6.20 10.99 1.54
C ALA A 25 6.78 12.41 1.42
N VAL A 26 6.55 13.05 0.28
CA VAL A 26 6.82 14.47 0.06
C VAL A 26 5.49 15.18 -0.06
N VAL A 27 5.29 16.21 0.76
CA VAL A 27 4.11 17.09 0.74
C VAL A 27 4.48 18.39 0.06
N ALA A 28 3.65 18.80 -0.89
CA ALA A 28 3.90 20.02 -1.68
C ALA A 28 2.57 20.70 -2.07
N ASP A 29 2.66 21.93 -2.55
CA ASP A 29 1.54 22.75 -3.04
C ASP A 29 0.91 22.21 -4.34
N SER A 30 1.57 21.27 -5.01
CA SER A 30 1.10 20.64 -6.24
C SER A 30 1.73 19.27 -6.44
N THR A 31 1.03 18.39 -7.18
CA THR A 31 1.54 17.07 -7.57
C THR A 31 2.89 17.18 -8.31
N TRP A 32 3.05 18.21 -9.16
CA TRP A 32 4.29 18.43 -9.87
C TRP A 32 5.47 18.71 -8.92
N HIS A 33 5.29 19.59 -7.95
CA HIS A 33 6.32 19.90 -6.96
C HIS A 33 6.59 18.70 -6.05
N ALA A 34 5.56 17.94 -5.66
CA ALA A 34 5.74 16.70 -4.91
C ALA A 34 6.61 15.69 -5.66
N HIS A 35 6.37 15.49 -6.98
CA HIS A 35 7.23 14.64 -7.81
C HIS A 35 8.67 15.14 -7.88
N LYS A 36 8.87 16.44 -8.07
CA LYS A 36 10.22 17.03 -8.10
C LYS A 36 10.93 16.88 -6.75
N GLY A 37 10.22 17.05 -5.66
CA GLY A 37 10.72 16.80 -4.32
C GLY A 37 11.10 15.32 -4.11
N LEU A 38 10.29 14.38 -4.61
CA LEU A 38 10.58 12.96 -4.53
C LEU A 38 11.83 12.57 -5.35
N GLU A 39 12.01 13.15 -6.54
CA GLU A 39 13.24 12.98 -7.33
C GLU A 39 14.47 13.48 -6.55
N ALA A 40 14.38 14.66 -5.94
CA ALA A 40 15.46 15.26 -5.16
C ALA A 40 15.74 14.51 -3.85
N LEU A 41 14.71 13.91 -3.24
CA LEU A 41 14.82 13.07 -2.03
C LEU A 41 15.71 11.85 -2.25
N ALA A 42 15.79 11.33 -3.47
CA ALA A 42 16.62 10.19 -3.87
C ALA A 42 16.60 9.01 -2.86
N PRO A 43 15.44 8.46 -2.51
CA PRO A 43 15.35 7.46 -1.46
C PRO A 43 16.07 6.16 -1.84
N SER A 44 16.83 5.60 -0.90
CA SER A 44 17.52 4.33 -1.05
C SER A 44 16.97 3.32 -0.03
N PHE A 45 16.59 2.16 -0.51
CA PHE A 45 16.07 1.07 0.31
C PHE A 45 17.02 -0.13 0.25
N THR A 46 17.29 -0.74 1.39
CA THR A 46 18.15 -1.92 1.49
C THR A 46 17.46 -3.03 2.28
N GLY A 47 17.69 -4.26 1.85
CA GLY A 47 17.16 -5.44 2.53
C GLY A 47 15.68 -5.70 2.26
N GLY A 48 15.09 -6.50 3.13
CA GLY A 48 13.71 -6.96 3.06
C GLY A 48 13.62 -8.47 2.95
N VAL A 49 12.53 -9.05 3.44
CA VAL A 49 12.30 -10.52 3.47
C VAL A 49 12.21 -11.13 2.08
N THR A 50 11.95 -10.32 1.07
CA THR A 50 11.87 -10.74 -0.34
C THR A 50 13.14 -10.48 -1.14
N GLN A 51 14.21 -10.02 -0.49
CA GLN A 51 15.46 -9.76 -1.19
C GLN A 51 16.00 -11.02 -1.87
N GLY A 52 16.24 -10.93 -3.17
CA GLY A 52 16.74 -12.04 -3.98
C GLY A 52 15.69 -13.10 -4.34
N LEU A 53 14.39 -12.89 -4.05
CA LEU A 53 13.32 -13.70 -4.61
C LEU A 53 13.08 -13.33 -6.07
N ASP A 54 12.90 -14.37 -6.89
CA ASP A 54 12.47 -14.28 -8.28
C ASP A 54 11.34 -15.30 -8.54
N SER A 55 10.71 -15.24 -9.71
CA SER A 55 9.59 -16.11 -10.05
C SER A 55 9.98 -17.61 -10.03
N ALA A 56 11.21 -17.95 -10.39
CA ALA A 56 11.68 -19.33 -10.39
C ALA A 56 11.81 -19.87 -8.97
N LYS A 57 12.36 -19.08 -8.05
CA LYS A 57 12.45 -19.44 -6.62
C LYS A 57 11.08 -19.58 -5.99
N VAL A 58 10.16 -18.64 -6.28
CA VAL A 58 8.78 -18.74 -5.78
C VAL A 58 8.10 -20.00 -6.29
N SER A 59 8.22 -20.33 -7.59
CA SER A 59 7.68 -21.57 -8.16
C SER A 59 8.27 -22.81 -7.50
N ALA A 60 9.58 -22.84 -7.28
CA ALA A 60 10.25 -23.94 -6.60
C ALA A 60 9.75 -24.12 -5.14
N MET A 61 9.57 -23.01 -4.41
CA MET A 61 9.01 -23.04 -3.05
C MET A 61 7.58 -23.57 -3.01
N LEU A 62 6.75 -23.16 -3.98
CA LEU A 62 5.36 -23.64 -4.08
C LEU A 62 5.30 -25.14 -4.40
N ARG A 63 6.13 -25.62 -5.34
CA ARG A 63 6.22 -27.06 -5.66
C ARG A 63 6.66 -27.88 -4.46
N ALA A 64 7.71 -27.45 -3.77
CA ALA A 64 8.16 -28.14 -2.56
C ALA A 64 7.05 -28.25 -1.50
N LYS A 65 6.17 -27.24 -1.40
CA LYS A 65 5.02 -27.28 -0.50
C LYS A 65 3.92 -28.22 -0.97
N LEU A 66 3.69 -28.36 -2.26
CA LEU A 66 2.77 -29.37 -2.82
C LEU A 66 3.28 -30.78 -2.55
N ASP A 67 4.59 -31.02 -2.70
CA ASP A 67 5.20 -32.32 -2.40
C ASP A 67 5.06 -32.69 -0.92
N ASP A 68 5.15 -31.71 0.00
CA ASP A 68 4.96 -31.91 1.45
C ASP A 68 3.53 -32.38 1.83
N ILE A 69 2.50 -32.04 1.03
CA ILE A 69 1.11 -32.45 1.30
C ILE A 69 0.91 -33.95 1.09
N GLY A 70 1.79 -34.57 0.31
CA GLY A 70 1.75 -35.99 -0.02
C GLY A 70 0.69 -36.32 -1.08
N LYS A 71 0.76 -37.54 -1.59
CA LYS A 71 -0.23 -38.06 -2.54
C LYS A 71 -1.46 -38.57 -1.78
N VAL A 72 -2.62 -38.04 -2.16
CA VAL A 72 -3.89 -38.55 -1.68
C VAL A 72 -4.19 -39.81 -2.51
N GLU A 73 -4.14 -40.99 -1.88
CA GLU A 73 -4.62 -42.23 -2.51
C GLU A 73 -6.15 -42.19 -2.54
N ILE A 74 -6.71 -42.18 -3.75
CA ILE A 74 -8.15 -42.31 -3.96
C ILE A 74 -8.43 -43.72 -4.43
N GLU A 75 -9.19 -44.50 -3.64
CA GLU A 75 -9.66 -45.82 -4.05
C GLU A 75 -10.64 -45.66 -5.22
N GLY A 76 -10.36 -46.30 -6.36
CA GLY A 76 -11.23 -46.30 -7.54
C GLY A 76 -10.47 -46.22 -8.87
N ALA A 77 -11.21 -46.03 -9.95
CA ALA A 77 -10.67 -45.99 -11.31
C ALA A 77 -9.78 -44.77 -11.55
N GLY A 78 -8.54 -45.01 -11.92
CA GLY A 78 -7.57 -44.11 -12.52
C GLY A 78 -7.43 -42.70 -11.90
N THR A 79 -6.28 -42.41 -11.30
CA THR A 79 -5.93 -41.08 -10.79
C THR A 79 -5.36 -40.26 -11.95
N ILE A 80 -5.85 -39.00 -12.08
CA ILE A 80 -5.26 -38.00 -12.96
C ILE A 80 -4.43 -37.04 -12.07
N ASP A 81 -3.13 -36.99 -12.30
CA ASP A 81 -2.20 -36.09 -11.62
C ASP A 81 -1.71 -35.06 -12.62
N VAL A 82 -2.05 -33.79 -12.41
CA VAL A 82 -1.70 -32.69 -13.30
C VAL A 82 -1.29 -31.45 -12.51
N GLU A 83 -0.31 -30.72 -13.01
CA GLU A 83 0.16 -29.47 -12.44
C GLU A 83 -0.25 -28.29 -13.37
N TYR A 84 -0.84 -27.28 -12.77
CA TYR A 84 -1.12 -26.01 -13.45
C TYR A 84 -0.31 -24.91 -12.78
N GLN A 85 0.38 -24.10 -13.59
CA GLN A 85 1.14 -22.95 -13.12
C GLN A 85 0.63 -21.68 -13.79
N VAL A 86 0.36 -20.65 -12.97
CA VAL A 86 0.01 -19.30 -13.43
C VAL A 86 1.00 -18.28 -12.87
N PRO A 87 1.41 -17.26 -13.64
CA PRO A 87 2.31 -16.24 -13.14
C PRO A 87 1.58 -15.29 -12.20
N PHE A 88 2.34 -14.65 -11.30
CA PHE A 88 1.83 -13.47 -10.60
C PHE A 88 1.65 -12.31 -11.58
N LEU A 89 0.49 -11.65 -11.49
CA LEU A 89 0.16 -10.51 -12.34
C LEU A 89 0.02 -9.24 -11.49
N MET A 90 0.43 -8.10 -12.06
CA MET A 90 0.13 -6.80 -11.50
C MET A 90 -1.37 -6.53 -11.53
N HIS A 91 -1.90 -5.90 -10.49
CA HIS A 91 -3.32 -5.46 -10.48
C HIS A 91 -3.61 -4.44 -11.60
N ALA A 92 -2.63 -3.61 -11.97
CA ALA A 92 -2.65 -2.67 -13.09
C ALA A 92 -3.94 -1.84 -13.20
N THR A 93 -4.40 -1.27 -12.10
CA THR A 93 -5.56 -0.38 -12.07
C THR A 93 -5.27 0.88 -12.88
N LEU A 94 -6.20 1.30 -13.76
CA LEU A 94 -6.04 2.53 -14.54
C LEU A 94 -6.02 3.77 -13.66
N GLU A 95 -6.82 3.79 -12.61
CA GLU A 95 -6.74 4.80 -11.55
C GLU A 95 -5.64 4.40 -10.57
N PRO A 96 -4.54 5.16 -10.44
CA PRO A 96 -3.51 4.93 -9.43
C PRO A 96 -4.10 4.94 -8.02
N MET A 97 -3.42 4.28 -7.07
CA MET A 97 -3.83 4.33 -5.66
C MET A 97 -3.81 5.77 -5.18
N ASN A 98 -4.95 6.19 -4.64
CA ASN A 98 -5.13 7.53 -4.09
C ASN A 98 -6.00 7.48 -2.85
N CYS A 99 -5.85 8.47 -2.00
CA CYS A 99 -6.63 8.66 -0.78
C CYS A 99 -6.47 10.10 -0.36
N THR A 100 -7.57 10.74 0.01
CA THR A 100 -7.55 12.04 0.68
C THR A 100 -7.89 11.83 2.13
N ALA A 101 -7.10 12.38 3.05
CA ALA A 101 -7.35 12.34 4.47
C ALA A 101 -7.27 13.73 5.10
N HIS A 102 -8.14 13.99 6.07
CA HIS A 102 -8.10 15.17 6.91
C HIS A 102 -8.23 14.77 8.37
N VAL A 103 -7.14 14.89 9.10
CA VAL A 103 -7.08 14.57 10.53
C VAL A 103 -7.03 15.85 11.34
N THR A 104 -7.94 15.97 12.29
CA THR A 104 -8.00 17.02 13.32
C THR A 104 -7.80 16.41 14.70
N GLU A 105 -7.85 17.20 15.76
CA GLU A 105 -7.80 16.69 17.13
C GLU A 105 -8.99 15.77 17.48
N ASN A 106 -10.14 15.96 16.82
CA ASN A 106 -11.40 15.32 17.20
C ASN A 106 -12.05 14.51 16.08
N SER A 107 -11.50 14.53 14.85
CA SER A 107 -12.07 13.81 13.71
C SER A 107 -11.02 13.38 12.71
N CYS A 108 -11.33 12.31 11.98
CA CYS A 108 -10.58 11.85 10.84
C CYS A 108 -11.55 11.56 9.69
N ASP A 109 -11.51 12.36 8.65
CA ASP A 109 -12.28 12.16 7.44
C ASP A 109 -11.39 11.61 6.34
N VAL A 110 -11.82 10.52 5.69
CA VAL A 110 -11.05 9.82 4.65
C VAL A 110 -11.91 9.60 3.41
N TRP A 111 -11.51 10.15 2.28
CA TRP A 111 -12.13 9.90 0.96
C TRP A 111 -11.27 8.93 0.18
N VAL A 112 -11.85 7.75 -0.13
CA VAL A 112 -11.04 6.65 -0.65
C VAL A 112 -11.84 5.73 -1.58
N PRO A 113 -11.31 5.41 -2.78
CA PRO A 113 -11.85 4.36 -3.63
C PRO A 113 -11.39 2.99 -3.11
N THR A 114 -12.25 2.29 -2.37
CA THR A 114 -11.92 1.04 -1.70
C THR A 114 -12.84 -0.11 -2.06
N GLN A 115 -12.34 -1.33 -1.97
CA GLN A 115 -13.10 -2.58 -2.03
C GLN A 115 -13.44 -3.12 -0.63
N ASN A 116 -12.96 -2.46 0.45
CA ASN A 116 -13.19 -2.90 1.83
C ASN A 116 -13.19 -1.69 2.79
N GLN A 117 -14.37 -1.12 2.98
CA GLN A 117 -14.57 0.05 3.83
C GLN A 117 -14.17 -0.20 5.30
N GLY A 118 -14.56 -1.36 5.86
CA GLY A 118 -14.22 -1.68 7.26
C GLY A 118 -12.73 -1.79 7.52
N ARG A 119 -11.94 -2.29 6.56
CA ARG A 119 -10.47 -2.26 6.68
C ARG A 119 -9.91 -0.84 6.61
N CYS A 120 -10.50 0.01 5.80
CA CYS A 120 -10.10 1.42 5.73
C CYS A 120 -10.38 2.15 7.05
N GLU A 121 -11.54 1.88 7.67
CA GLU A 121 -11.88 2.40 9.00
C GLU A 121 -10.87 1.95 10.05
N SER A 122 -10.61 0.64 10.14
CA SER A 122 -9.62 0.10 11.09
C SER A 122 -8.23 0.72 10.90
N ALA A 123 -7.79 0.88 9.65
CA ALA A 123 -6.51 1.51 9.33
C ALA A 123 -6.47 3.00 9.69
N ALA A 124 -7.57 3.72 9.49
CA ALA A 124 -7.68 5.13 9.85
C ALA A 124 -7.71 5.34 11.37
N VAL A 125 -8.42 4.49 12.11
CA VAL A 125 -8.42 4.46 13.58
C VAL A 125 -7.00 4.25 14.11
N GLU A 126 -6.31 3.23 13.62
CA GLU A 126 -4.95 2.91 14.04
C GLU A 126 -3.96 4.05 13.73
N ALA A 127 -4.02 4.62 12.53
CA ALA A 127 -3.09 5.66 12.10
C ALA A 127 -3.37 7.03 12.74
N SER A 128 -4.63 7.39 12.95
CA SER A 128 -5.02 8.65 13.59
C SER A 128 -4.87 8.61 15.11
N GLY A 129 -5.07 7.44 15.72
CA GLY A 129 -5.17 7.27 17.18
C GLY A 129 -6.49 7.74 17.76
N LEU A 130 -7.49 8.01 16.92
CA LEU A 130 -8.84 8.39 17.30
C LEU A 130 -9.73 7.15 17.49
N SER A 131 -10.87 7.32 18.16
CA SER A 131 -11.87 6.26 18.27
C SER A 131 -12.70 6.11 16.99
N SER A 132 -13.34 4.96 16.79
CA SER A 132 -14.11 4.66 15.56
C SER A 132 -15.25 5.65 15.31
N ASP A 133 -15.88 6.18 16.36
CA ASP A 133 -16.94 7.21 16.26
C ASP A 133 -16.44 8.58 15.78
N GLN A 134 -15.13 8.81 15.79
CA GLN A 134 -14.45 10.01 15.30
C GLN A 134 -13.91 9.83 13.88
N VAL A 135 -14.03 8.64 13.28
CA VAL A 135 -13.50 8.33 11.96
C VAL A 135 -14.63 8.16 10.94
N ASN A 136 -14.56 8.88 9.83
CA ASN A 136 -15.52 8.81 8.74
C ASN A 136 -14.85 8.34 7.45
N ILE A 137 -15.35 7.26 6.86
CA ILE A 137 -14.88 6.76 5.57
C ILE A 137 -15.90 7.09 4.48
N HIS A 138 -15.52 7.98 3.58
CA HIS A 138 -16.28 8.38 2.42
C HIS A 138 -15.81 7.58 1.21
N THR A 139 -16.54 6.50 0.88
CA THR A 139 -16.20 5.67 -0.27
C THR A 139 -16.51 6.40 -1.57
N THR A 140 -15.49 6.59 -2.41
CA THR A 140 -15.59 7.22 -3.71
C THR A 140 -15.71 6.18 -4.85
N LEU A 141 -16.04 6.63 -6.06
CA LEU A 141 -15.98 5.79 -7.25
C LEU A 141 -14.55 5.30 -7.49
N SER A 142 -14.41 4.10 -8.04
CA SER A 142 -13.15 3.42 -8.22
C SER A 142 -12.89 3.10 -9.69
N GLY A 143 -11.74 3.51 -10.21
CA GLY A 143 -11.25 3.25 -11.57
C GLY A 143 -10.53 1.91 -11.69
N GLY A 144 -11.11 0.86 -11.11
CA GLY A 144 -10.58 -0.51 -11.08
C GLY A 144 -9.93 -0.84 -9.73
N GLY A 145 -9.96 -2.11 -9.37
CA GLY A 145 -9.39 -2.59 -8.10
C GLY A 145 -8.65 -3.91 -8.25
N PHE A 146 -9.31 -4.92 -8.84
CA PHE A 146 -8.75 -6.26 -9.08
C PHE A 146 -8.11 -6.90 -7.83
N GLY A 147 -8.59 -6.52 -6.64
CA GLY A 147 -8.03 -6.95 -5.35
C GLY A 147 -7.02 -5.97 -4.72
N ARG A 148 -6.42 -5.02 -5.47
CA ARG A 148 -5.44 -4.07 -4.91
C ARG A 148 -6.05 -3.18 -3.81
N ARG A 149 -7.31 -2.78 -3.97
CA ARG A 149 -8.00 -1.91 -3.03
C ARG A 149 -8.65 -2.65 -1.85
N LEU A 150 -8.37 -3.95 -1.69
CA LEU A 150 -8.65 -4.69 -0.46
C LEU A 150 -7.65 -4.36 0.66
N ASN A 151 -6.43 -3.92 0.30
CA ASN A 151 -5.44 -3.43 1.25
C ASN A 151 -5.69 -1.94 1.53
N SER A 152 -5.43 -1.53 2.76
CA SER A 152 -5.64 -0.17 3.25
C SER A 152 -4.33 0.59 3.52
N ASP A 153 -3.21 0.12 2.95
CA ASP A 153 -1.89 0.73 3.11
C ASP A 153 -1.86 2.21 2.71
N TYR A 154 -2.53 2.58 1.61
CA TYR A 154 -2.64 3.96 1.15
C TYR A 154 -3.51 4.85 2.06
N VAL A 155 -4.48 4.26 2.79
CA VAL A 155 -5.24 4.97 3.84
C VAL A 155 -4.33 5.27 5.02
N THR A 156 -3.61 4.26 5.51
CA THR A 156 -2.63 4.43 6.61
C THR A 156 -1.63 5.53 6.28
N GLN A 157 -1.12 5.55 5.04
CA GLN A 157 -0.18 6.58 4.59
C GLN A 157 -0.81 7.98 4.59
N ALA A 158 -1.97 8.16 3.97
CA ALA A 158 -2.65 9.45 3.89
C ALA A 158 -3.00 10.01 5.28
N VAL A 159 -3.55 9.18 6.17
CA VAL A 159 -3.88 9.56 7.54
C VAL A 159 -2.63 9.95 8.34
N THR A 160 -1.55 9.17 8.22
CA THR A 160 -0.27 9.48 8.87
C THR A 160 0.29 10.81 8.39
N ILE A 161 0.25 11.08 7.08
CA ILE A 161 0.73 12.34 6.51
C ILE A 161 -0.14 13.51 6.98
N SER A 162 -1.48 13.40 6.84
CA SER A 162 -2.40 14.46 7.27
C SER A 162 -2.22 14.84 8.73
N ARG A 163 -2.07 13.84 9.59
CA ARG A 163 -1.79 14.04 11.02
C ARG A 163 -0.46 14.77 11.25
N ALA A 164 0.59 14.39 10.51
CA ALA A 164 1.91 14.99 10.66
C ALA A 164 1.96 16.45 10.23
N VAL A 165 1.23 16.82 9.16
CA VAL A 165 1.21 18.20 8.64
C VAL A 165 0.04 19.03 9.14
N SER A 166 -0.90 18.43 9.87
CA SER A 166 -2.14 19.06 10.40
C SER A 166 -2.96 19.76 9.30
N LYS A 167 -3.01 19.14 8.10
CA LYS A 167 -3.72 19.65 6.92
C LYS A 167 -4.38 18.48 6.17
N PRO A 168 -5.41 18.74 5.35
CA PRO A 168 -5.87 17.78 4.35
C PRO A 168 -4.75 17.44 3.35
N VAL A 169 -4.61 16.21 3.01
CA VAL A 169 -3.64 15.70 2.02
C VAL A 169 -4.30 14.67 1.11
#